data_81eec3bb536331d40cebd30d996157f3
#
_entry.id   81eec3bb536331d40cebd30d996157f3
#
_cell.length_a   1.000
_cell.length_b   1.000
_cell.length_c   1.000
_cell.angle_alpha   90.00
_cell.angle_beta   90.00
_cell.angle_gamma   90.00
#
_symmetry.space_group_name_H-M   'P 1'
#
loop_
_entity.id
_entity.type
_entity.pdbx_description
1 polymer ?
#
loop_
_entity_poly.entity_id
_entity_poly.type
_entity_poly.pdbx_seq_one_letter_code
_entity_poly.pdbx_strand_id
1 'polypeptide(L)'
;IIALMVTTVLGLIFLKIDVVVTARGKIVPRGDVKIVQPLETGVVTRIHVKEGDYVQEGAVLLEIDPSVDTADLAGKEQNLKYSQLSLDRINAVLAERSFNPVNEGQSSEVIRAQQAYFRAQRNALNALEEEIASLDRILTMTLEDEKRQEALVDIGALAENRYLDKVRERMNLERERKSKSGQIEQLRERLLAEY
;
A
#
# COMPACT_ATOMS: atom_id res chain seq x y z
N ILE A 1 100.35 38.34 -16.06
CA ILE A 1 99.14 38.60 -15.30
C ILE A 1 98.05 39.09 -16.27
N ILE A 2 98.28 40.04 -17.13
CA ILE A 2 97.22 40.55 -18.06
C ILE A 2 96.72 39.51 -19.07
N ALA A 3 97.67 38.70 -19.64
CA ALA A 3 97.25 37.60 -20.55
C ALA A 3 96.37 36.54 -19.85
N LEU A 4 96.60 36.27 -18.62
CA LEU A 4 95.80 35.32 -17.85
C LEU A 4 94.42 35.86 -17.53
N MET A 5 94.27 37.12 -17.23
CA MET A 5 92.98 37.76 -17.05
C MET A 5 92.16 37.76 -18.37
N VAL A 6 92.78 38.04 -19.49
CA VAL A 6 92.11 38.03 -20.81
C VAL A 6 91.59 36.65 -21.19
N THR A 7 92.38 35.61 -20.96
CA THR A 7 91.97 34.26 -21.24
C THR A 7 90.82 33.80 -20.35
N THR A 8 90.81 34.20 -19.05
CA THR A 8 89.72 33.90 -18.15
C THR A 8 88.39 34.57 -18.55
N VAL A 9 88.47 35.84 -18.93
CA VAL A 9 87.31 36.62 -19.39
C VAL A 9 86.76 36.01 -20.70
N LEU A 10 87.69 35.67 -21.61
CA LEU A 10 87.27 35.03 -22.87
C LEU A 10 86.62 33.69 -22.64
N GLY A 11 87.13 32.90 -21.70
CA GLY A 11 86.56 31.61 -21.28
C GLY A 11 85.12 31.72 -20.73
N LEU A 12 84.89 32.77 -19.92
CA LEU A 12 83.54 33.01 -19.38
C LEU A 12 82.53 33.44 -20.43
N ILE A 13 82.95 34.13 -21.51
CA ILE A 13 82.03 34.50 -22.55
C ILE A 13 81.58 33.28 -23.41
N PHE A 14 82.47 32.31 -23.60
CA PHE A 14 82.17 31.09 -24.35
C PHE A 14 81.54 29.95 -23.54
N LEU A 15 81.45 30.01 -22.23
CA LEU A 15 80.78 29.02 -21.42
C LEU A 15 79.26 29.19 -21.53
N LYS A 16 78.64 28.32 -22.27
CA LYS A 16 77.18 28.17 -22.27
C LYS A 16 76.77 27.21 -21.15
N ILE A 17 76.01 27.70 -20.17
CA ILE A 17 75.46 26.88 -19.11
C ILE A 17 74.05 26.56 -19.51
N ASP A 18 73.79 25.25 -19.75
CA ASP A 18 72.43 24.77 -19.98
C ASP A 18 71.68 24.70 -18.66
N VAL A 19 70.62 25.51 -18.54
CA VAL A 19 69.72 25.44 -17.36
C VAL A 19 68.64 24.46 -17.68
N VAL A 20 68.71 23.26 -17.11
CA VAL A 20 67.68 22.23 -17.23
C VAL A 20 66.66 22.43 -16.13
N VAL A 21 65.45 22.82 -16.51
CA VAL A 21 64.29 22.87 -15.60
C VAL A 21 63.46 21.59 -15.70
N THR A 22 63.49 20.78 -14.68
CA THR A 22 62.68 19.58 -14.63
C THR A 22 61.34 19.90 -13.96
N ALA A 23 60.24 19.87 -14.70
CA ALA A 23 58.88 20.00 -14.17
C ALA A 23 58.22 18.62 -14.12
N ARG A 24 57.64 18.31 -12.96
CA ARG A 24 56.79 17.12 -12.82
C ARG A 24 55.34 17.55 -13.13
N GLY A 25 54.76 17.04 -14.19
CA GLY A 25 53.36 17.27 -14.59
C GLY A 25 52.55 15.98 -14.43
N LYS A 26 51.32 16.13 -13.99
CA LYS A 26 50.30 15.04 -14.01
C LYS A 26 49.30 15.38 -15.15
N ILE A 27 49.09 14.44 -16.06
CA ILE A 27 48.04 14.57 -17.08
C ILE A 27 46.70 14.32 -16.37
N VAL A 28 45.85 15.33 -16.39
CA VAL A 28 44.48 15.24 -15.85
C VAL A 28 43.53 15.32 -17.04
N PRO A 29 42.57 14.42 -17.14
CA PRO A 29 41.57 14.47 -18.20
C PRO A 29 40.76 15.78 -18.16
N ARG A 30 40.40 16.31 -19.30
CA ARG A 30 39.50 17.47 -19.41
C ARG A 30 38.07 16.98 -19.17
N GLY A 31 37.52 17.26 -18.00
CA GLY A 31 36.15 16.97 -17.63
C GLY A 31 36.08 16.09 -16.40
N ASP A 32 34.89 16.05 -15.83
CA ASP A 32 34.59 15.23 -14.64
C ASP A 32 34.52 13.75 -15.02
N VAL A 33 35.14 12.90 -14.20
CA VAL A 33 34.98 11.45 -14.30
C VAL A 33 33.57 11.12 -13.91
N LYS A 34 32.74 10.68 -14.87
CA LYS A 34 31.37 10.20 -14.58
C LYS A 34 31.43 8.75 -14.17
N ILE A 35 30.95 8.47 -12.98
CA ILE A 35 30.77 7.10 -12.47
C ILE A 35 29.37 6.64 -12.92
N VAL A 36 29.32 5.58 -13.72
CA VAL A 36 28.08 4.94 -14.13
C VAL A 36 27.84 3.74 -13.21
N GLN A 37 26.72 3.78 -12.50
CA GLN A 37 26.30 2.71 -11.60
C GLN A 37 24.92 2.20 -12.01
N PRO A 38 24.68 0.88 -11.99
CA PRO A 38 23.33 0.37 -12.19
C PRO A 38 22.41 0.81 -11.05
N LEU A 39 21.14 1.00 -11.36
CA LEU A 39 20.13 1.38 -10.37
C LEU A 39 19.83 0.24 -9.39
N GLU A 40 19.95 -1.00 -9.88
CA GLU A 40 19.66 -2.23 -9.11
C GLU A 40 20.83 -3.21 -9.18
N THR A 41 20.93 -4.06 -8.15
CA THR A 41 21.95 -5.10 -8.07
C THR A 41 21.48 -6.33 -8.83
N GLY A 42 22.30 -6.87 -9.72
CA GLY A 42 21.95 -8.06 -10.49
C GLY A 42 23.17 -8.80 -11.04
N VAL A 43 22.91 -9.91 -11.71
CA VAL A 43 23.96 -10.72 -12.38
C VAL A 43 24.19 -10.14 -13.77
N VAL A 44 25.45 -9.80 -14.08
CA VAL A 44 25.82 -9.31 -15.40
C VAL A 44 25.79 -10.44 -16.41
N THR A 45 24.92 -10.35 -17.40
CA THR A 45 24.77 -11.33 -18.47
C THR A 45 25.74 -11.09 -19.60
N ARG A 46 25.99 -9.83 -19.95
CA ARG A 46 26.88 -9.46 -21.06
C ARG A 46 27.53 -8.10 -20.81
N ILE A 47 28.80 -8.00 -21.20
CA ILE A 47 29.57 -6.75 -21.19
C ILE A 47 29.89 -6.40 -22.65
N HIS A 48 29.49 -5.22 -23.11
CA HIS A 48 29.65 -4.79 -24.51
C HIS A 48 30.89 -3.94 -24.75
N VAL A 49 31.56 -3.50 -23.70
CA VAL A 49 32.70 -2.57 -23.76
C VAL A 49 33.92 -3.14 -23.05
N LYS A 50 35.08 -2.71 -23.46
CA LYS A 50 36.38 -3.04 -22.83
C LYS A 50 37.04 -1.75 -22.34
N GLU A 51 37.98 -1.93 -21.44
CA GLU A 51 38.79 -0.84 -20.92
C GLU A 51 39.56 -0.15 -22.10
N GLY A 52 39.39 1.16 -22.24
CA GLY A 52 39.96 1.97 -23.30
C GLY A 52 39.03 2.24 -24.49
N ASP A 53 37.84 1.63 -24.52
CA ASP A 53 36.87 1.85 -25.60
C ASP A 53 36.25 3.26 -25.53
N TYR A 54 36.00 3.83 -26.69
CA TYR A 54 35.25 5.08 -26.82
C TYR A 54 33.75 4.76 -26.86
N VAL A 55 32.98 5.32 -25.95
CA VAL A 55 31.53 5.12 -25.84
C VAL A 55 30.79 6.44 -26.07
N GLN A 56 29.70 6.39 -26.81
CA GLN A 56 28.80 7.52 -27.01
C GLN A 56 27.77 7.59 -25.88
N GLU A 57 27.20 8.76 -25.68
CA GLU A 57 26.09 8.92 -24.76
C GLU A 57 24.89 8.06 -25.17
N GLY A 58 24.35 7.27 -24.24
CA GLY A 58 23.28 6.34 -24.50
C GLY A 58 23.71 4.92 -24.97
N ALA A 59 25.02 4.69 -25.15
CA ALA A 59 25.51 3.36 -25.52
C ALA A 59 25.32 2.36 -24.38
N VAL A 60 24.88 1.13 -24.72
CA VAL A 60 24.74 0.03 -23.76
C VAL A 60 26.13 -0.46 -23.37
N LEU A 61 26.47 -0.38 -22.10
CA LEU A 61 27.76 -0.82 -21.56
C LEU A 61 27.73 -2.27 -21.09
N LEU A 62 26.66 -2.66 -20.40
CA LEU A 62 26.46 -4.01 -19.88
C LEU A 62 24.97 -4.34 -19.81
N GLU A 63 24.66 -5.62 -19.80
CA GLU A 63 23.32 -6.16 -19.61
C GLU A 63 23.28 -6.91 -18.28
N ILE A 64 22.23 -6.64 -17.50
CA ILE A 64 21.96 -7.33 -16.24
C ILE A 64 20.79 -8.30 -16.47
N ASP A 65 20.82 -9.45 -15.83
CA ASP A 65 19.76 -10.45 -15.93
C ASP A 65 18.47 -9.92 -15.30
N PRO A 66 17.39 -9.72 -16.07
CA PRO A 66 16.13 -9.19 -15.57
C PRO A 66 15.22 -10.27 -14.94
N SER A 67 15.68 -11.51 -14.82
CA SER A 67 14.82 -12.65 -14.43
C SER A 67 14.24 -12.48 -13.03
N VAL A 68 15.01 -11.94 -12.09
CA VAL A 68 14.55 -11.67 -10.71
C VAL A 68 13.53 -10.55 -10.71
N ASP A 69 13.78 -9.47 -11.44
CA ASP A 69 12.92 -8.29 -11.52
C ASP A 69 11.59 -8.61 -12.19
N THR A 70 11.62 -9.43 -13.26
CA THR A 70 10.41 -9.86 -13.97
C THR A 70 9.53 -10.77 -13.11
N ALA A 71 10.13 -11.65 -12.32
CA ALA A 71 9.40 -12.53 -11.39
C ALA A 71 8.77 -11.72 -10.24
N ASP A 72 9.50 -10.73 -9.68
CA ASP A 72 9.01 -9.85 -8.64
C ASP A 72 7.88 -8.94 -9.17
N LEU A 73 8.03 -8.40 -10.37
CA LEU A 73 6.99 -7.61 -11.04
C LEU A 73 5.71 -8.44 -11.23
N ALA A 74 5.81 -9.66 -11.74
CA ALA A 74 4.66 -10.55 -11.91
C ALA A 74 3.97 -10.86 -10.56
N GLY A 75 4.75 -11.07 -9.50
CA GLY A 75 4.24 -11.25 -8.14
C GLY A 75 3.50 -10.01 -7.62
N LYS A 76 4.05 -8.81 -7.83
CA LYS A 76 3.42 -7.54 -7.44
C LYS A 76 2.13 -7.27 -8.22
N GLU A 77 2.11 -7.56 -9.52
CA GLU A 77 0.91 -7.45 -10.35
C GLU A 77 -0.20 -8.39 -9.87
N GLN A 78 0.15 -9.62 -9.52
CA GLN A 78 -0.82 -10.58 -8.98
C GLN A 78 -1.37 -10.13 -7.63
N ASN A 79 -0.53 -9.60 -6.73
CA ASN A 79 -0.96 -9.06 -5.45
C ASN A 79 -1.86 -7.83 -5.64
N LEU A 80 -1.54 -6.94 -6.58
CA LEU A 80 -2.38 -5.79 -6.91
C LEU A 80 -3.78 -6.22 -7.36
N LYS A 81 -3.86 -7.18 -8.29
CA LYS A 81 -5.13 -7.73 -8.77
C LYS A 81 -5.94 -8.38 -7.64
N TYR A 82 -5.27 -9.10 -6.74
CA TYR A 82 -5.92 -9.70 -5.57
C TYR A 82 -6.50 -8.62 -4.64
N SER A 83 -5.72 -7.57 -4.37
CA SER A 83 -6.17 -6.44 -3.54
C SER A 83 -7.35 -5.72 -4.17
N GLN A 84 -7.30 -5.43 -5.47
CA GLN A 84 -8.41 -4.81 -6.21
C GLN A 84 -9.69 -5.66 -6.12
N LEU A 85 -9.58 -6.98 -6.30
CA LEU A 85 -10.72 -7.90 -6.19
C LEU A 85 -11.30 -7.91 -4.77
N SER A 86 -10.45 -7.84 -3.75
CA SER A 86 -10.88 -7.74 -2.34
C SER A 86 -11.60 -6.43 -2.05
N LEU A 87 -11.11 -5.31 -2.59
CA LEU A 87 -11.75 -4.00 -2.50
C LEU A 87 -13.13 -3.99 -3.15
N ASP A 88 -13.25 -4.54 -4.35
CA ASP A 88 -14.53 -4.63 -5.06
C ASP A 88 -15.54 -5.48 -4.29
N ARG A 89 -15.08 -6.57 -3.65
CA ARG A 89 -15.92 -7.38 -2.76
C ARG A 89 -16.44 -6.58 -1.57
N ILE A 90 -15.54 -5.90 -0.85
CA ILE A 90 -15.90 -5.11 0.34
C ILE A 90 -16.87 -4.00 -0.05
N ASN A 91 -16.56 -3.26 -1.10
CA ASN A 91 -17.43 -2.20 -1.63
C ASN A 91 -18.81 -2.73 -2.05
N ALA A 92 -18.88 -3.94 -2.63
CA ALA A 92 -20.14 -4.55 -2.99
C ALA A 92 -20.98 -4.93 -1.76
N VAL A 93 -20.33 -5.41 -0.68
CA VAL A 93 -21.02 -5.69 0.60
C VAL A 93 -21.56 -4.40 1.22
N LEU A 94 -20.75 -3.37 1.34
CA LEU A 94 -21.12 -2.10 1.97
C LEU A 94 -22.18 -1.32 1.19
N ALA A 95 -22.10 -1.36 -0.15
CA ALA A 95 -23.07 -0.70 -1.03
C ALA A 95 -24.31 -1.55 -1.34
N GLU A 96 -24.46 -2.71 -0.68
CA GLU A 96 -25.58 -3.65 -0.85
C GLU A 96 -25.82 -4.09 -2.30
N ARG A 97 -24.77 -4.08 -3.12
CA ARG A 97 -24.83 -4.50 -4.53
C ARG A 97 -24.35 -5.94 -4.72
N SER A 98 -24.67 -6.52 -5.88
CA SER A 98 -24.13 -7.84 -6.27
C SER A 98 -22.62 -7.75 -6.54
N PHE A 99 -21.88 -8.77 -6.14
CA PHE A 99 -20.47 -8.94 -6.43
C PHE A 99 -20.29 -9.88 -7.62
N ASN A 100 -19.88 -9.33 -8.76
CA ASN A 100 -19.61 -10.08 -10.00
C ASN A 100 -18.15 -9.84 -10.40
N PRO A 101 -17.19 -10.64 -9.88
CA PRO A 101 -15.79 -10.49 -10.21
C PRO A 101 -15.56 -10.80 -11.70
N VAL A 102 -14.89 -9.88 -12.40
CA VAL A 102 -14.41 -10.11 -13.76
C VAL A 102 -13.15 -10.96 -13.70
N ASN A 103 -13.06 -11.96 -14.58
CA ASN A 103 -11.94 -12.93 -14.60
C ASN A 103 -10.72 -12.32 -15.32
N GLU A 104 -10.09 -11.31 -14.73
CA GLU A 104 -8.91 -10.62 -15.29
C GLU A 104 -7.59 -11.29 -14.83
N GLY A 105 -7.40 -12.56 -15.22
CA GLY A 105 -6.14 -13.29 -14.95
C GLY A 105 -5.98 -13.80 -13.52
N GLN A 106 -7.05 -13.85 -12.73
CA GLN A 106 -7.09 -14.53 -11.43
C GLN A 106 -7.45 -16.00 -11.60
N SER A 107 -6.92 -16.86 -10.72
CA SER A 107 -7.31 -18.27 -10.72
C SER A 107 -8.80 -18.41 -10.35
N SER A 108 -9.48 -19.39 -10.93
CA SER A 108 -10.88 -19.68 -10.62
C SER A 108 -11.11 -20.00 -9.14
N GLU A 109 -10.08 -20.46 -8.44
CA GLU A 109 -10.10 -20.77 -7.02
C GLU A 109 -10.15 -19.48 -6.18
N VAL A 110 -9.34 -18.48 -6.49
CA VAL A 110 -9.34 -17.17 -5.82
C VAL A 110 -10.70 -16.50 -6.01
N ILE A 111 -11.26 -16.53 -7.21
CA ILE A 111 -12.57 -15.96 -7.49
C ILE A 111 -13.66 -16.64 -6.66
N ARG A 112 -13.66 -17.98 -6.59
CA ARG A 112 -14.62 -18.73 -5.76
C ARG A 112 -14.48 -18.41 -4.28
N ALA A 113 -13.25 -18.28 -3.78
CA ALA A 113 -12.99 -17.89 -2.40
C ALA A 113 -13.56 -16.49 -2.11
N GLN A 114 -13.31 -15.50 -2.95
CA GLN A 114 -13.84 -14.14 -2.79
C GLN A 114 -15.37 -14.11 -2.86
N GLN A 115 -15.98 -14.90 -3.73
CA GLN A 115 -17.45 -15.05 -3.78
C GLN A 115 -18.01 -15.72 -2.50
N ALA A 116 -17.31 -16.69 -1.96
CA ALA A 116 -17.71 -17.33 -0.70
C ALA A 116 -17.63 -16.33 0.48
N TYR A 117 -16.55 -15.55 0.59
CA TYR A 117 -16.41 -14.47 1.57
C TYR A 117 -17.53 -13.43 1.43
N PHE A 118 -17.81 -12.97 0.20
CA PHE A 118 -18.91 -12.05 -0.05
C PHE A 118 -20.24 -12.59 0.48
N ARG A 119 -20.57 -13.84 0.13
CA ARG A 119 -21.84 -14.47 0.58
C ARG A 119 -21.90 -14.59 2.09
N ALA A 120 -20.80 -15.00 2.74
CA ALA A 120 -20.75 -15.13 4.19
C ALA A 120 -20.96 -13.79 4.89
N GLN A 121 -20.26 -12.74 4.45
CA GLN A 121 -20.37 -11.39 5.00
C GLN A 121 -21.76 -10.80 4.78
N ARG A 122 -22.31 -10.98 3.58
CA ARG A 122 -23.67 -10.51 3.24
C ARG A 122 -24.73 -11.21 4.07
N ASN A 123 -24.63 -12.54 4.18
CA ASN A 123 -25.58 -13.31 4.98
C ASN A 123 -25.53 -12.92 6.47
N ALA A 124 -24.33 -12.62 7.02
CA ALA A 124 -24.18 -12.16 8.39
C ALA A 124 -24.87 -10.80 8.63
N LEU A 125 -24.71 -9.85 7.69
CA LEU A 125 -25.42 -8.57 7.75
C LEU A 125 -26.92 -8.75 7.66
N ASN A 126 -27.41 -9.48 6.65
CA ASN A 126 -28.84 -9.71 6.46
C ASN A 126 -29.49 -10.38 7.68
N ALA A 127 -28.81 -11.35 8.32
CA ALA A 127 -29.32 -11.99 9.52
C ALA A 127 -29.52 -11.01 10.67
N LEU A 128 -28.56 -10.09 10.90
CA LEU A 128 -28.69 -9.06 11.93
C LEU A 128 -29.79 -8.05 11.60
N GLU A 129 -29.93 -7.67 10.34
CA GLU A 129 -30.98 -6.76 9.86
C GLU A 129 -32.38 -7.38 10.03
N GLU A 130 -32.54 -8.67 9.70
CA GLU A 130 -33.79 -9.40 9.93
C GLU A 130 -34.14 -9.52 11.42
N GLU A 131 -33.13 -9.72 12.27
CA GLU A 131 -33.32 -9.79 13.72
C GLU A 131 -33.76 -8.42 14.27
N ILE A 132 -33.15 -7.32 13.83
CA ILE A 132 -33.58 -5.96 14.19
C ILE A 132 -35.00 -5.69 13.71
N ALA A 133 -35.34 -6.06 12.48
CA ALA A 133 -36.70 -5.89 11.94
C ALA A 133 -37.74 -6.70 12.75
N SER A 134 -37.35 -7.85 13.27
CA SER A 134 -38.19 -8.65 14.19
C SER A 134 -38.39 -7.95 15.52
N LEU A 135 -37.29 -7.45 16.13
CA LEU A 135 -37.35 -6.70 17.38
C LEU A 135 -38.19 -5.42 17.25
N ASP A 136 -38.10 -4.70 16.12
CA ASP A 136 -38.91 -3.50 15.85
C ASP A 136 -40.41 -3.82 15.79
N ARG A 137 -40.79 -4.94 15.21
CA ARG A 137 -42.20 -5.40 15.23
C ARG A 137 -42.68 -5.73 16.65
N ILE A 138 -41.88 -6.44 17.44
CA ILE A 138 -42.19 -6.76 18.83
C ILE A 138 -42.28 -5.50 19.67
N LEU A 139 -41.34 -4.55 19.50
CA LEU A 139 -41.36 -3.26 20.17
C LEU A 139 -42.63 -2.48 19.86
N THR A 140 -43.07 -2.45 18.62
CA THR A 140 -44.31 -1.75 18.23
C THR A 140 -45.51 -2.35 18.95
N MET A 141 -45.63 -3.68 19.00
CA MET A 141 -46.71 -4.37 19.73
C MET A 141 -46.62 -4.10 21.23
N THR A 142 -45.43 -4.15 21.81
CA THR A 142 -45.23 -3.89 23.24
C THR A 142 -45.60 -2.46 23.62
N LEU A 143 -45.25 -1.47 22.77
CA LEU A 143 -45.64 -0.06 22.96
C LEU A 143 -47.16 0.15 22.92
N GLU A 144 -47.85 -0.54 22.01
CA GLU A 144 -49.32 -0.49 21.95
C GLU A 144 -49.95 -1.12 23.18
N ASP A 145 -49.42 -2.24 23.70
CA ASP A 145 -49.87 -2.89 24.93
C ASP A 145 -49.57 -2.03 26.16
N GLU A 146 -48.39 -1.42 26.24
CA GLU A 146 -48.02 -0.50 27.30
C GLU A 146 -49.02 0.66 27.40
N LYS A 147 -49.32 1.32 26.28
CA LYS A 147 -50.35 2.43 26.22
C LYS A 147 -51.72 1.96 26.66
N ARG A 148 -52.17 0.75 26.30
CA ARG A 148 -53.43 0.19 26.73
C ARG A 148 -53.45 -0.05 28.24
N GLN A 149 -52.34 -0.60 28.78
CA GLN A 149 -52.22 -0.84 30.21
C GLN A 149 -52.14 0.43 31.05
N GLU A 150 -51.42 1.45 30.54
CA GLU A 150 -51.37 2.77 31.16
C GLU A 150 -52.77 3.37 31.33
N ALA A 151 -53.58 3.35 30.29
CA ALA A 151 -54.98 3.82 30.33
C ALA A 151 -55.86 3.02 31.33
N LEU A 152 -55.58 1.74 31.53
CA LEU A 152 -56.29 0.89 32.50
C LEU A 152 -55.85 1.16 33.94
N VAL A 153 -54.58 1.52 34.15
CA VAL A 153 -54.06 1.95 35.46
C VAL A 153 -54.69 3.28 35.87
N ASP A 154 -54.78 4.23 34.94
CA ASP A 154 -55.35 5.56 35.19
C ASP A 154 -56.77 5.50 35.70
N ILE A 155 -57.57 4.56 35.24
CA ILE A 155 -58.96 4.34 35.71
C ILE A 155 -59.07 3.33 36.89
N GLY A 156 -57.92 2.85 37.42
CA GLY A 156 -57.87 1.90 38.52
C GLY A 156 -58.28 0.46 38.16
N ALA A 157 -58.39 0.12 36.87
CA ALA A 157 -58.79 -1.20 36.38
C ALA A 157 -57.64 -2.20 36.29
N LEU A 158 -56.38 -1.74 36.38
CA LEU A 158 -55.17 -2.53 36.33
C LEU A 158 -54.23 -2.15 37.47
N ALA A 159 -53.56 -3.16 38.08
CA ALA A 159 -52.53 -2.90 39.07
C ALA A 159 -51.25 -2.30 38.40
N GLU A 160 -50.69 -1.25 38.99
CA GLU A 160 -49.52 -0.52 38.51
C GLU A 160 -48.32 -1.42 38.27
N ASN A 161 -48.10 -2.44 39.08
CA ASN A 161 -46.99 -3.38 38.89
C ASN A 161 -47.02 -4.11 37.53
N ARG A 162 -48.19 -4.40 36.98
CA ARG A 162 -48.34 -5.00 35.66
C ARG A 162 -47.93 -4.06 34.52
N TYR A 163 -48.29 -2.78 34.65
CA TYR A 163 -47.82 -1.76 33.74
C TYR A 163 -46.29 -1.59 33.79
N LEU A 164 -45.73 -1.52 35.00
CA LEU A 164 -44.28 -1.44 35.19
C LEU A 164 -43.54 -2.68 34.62
N ASP A 165 -44.14 -3.86 34.64
CA ASP A 165 -43.54 -5.05 34.00
C ASP A 165 -43.48 -4.90 32.46
N LYS A 166 -44.52 -4.30 31.84
CA LYS A 166 -44.49 -3.99 30.38
C LYS A 166 -43.45 -2.92 30.04
N VAL A 167 -43.31 -1.90 30.86
CA VAL A 167 -42.23 -0.89 30.68
C VAL A 167 -40.86 -1.54 30.74
N ARG A 168 -40.63 -2.49 31.68
CA ARG A 168 -39.36 -3.21 31.74
C ARG A 168 -39.11 -4.10 30.51
N GLU A 169 -40.16 -4.77 30.04
CA GLU A 169 -40.10 -5.58 28.81
C GLU A 169 -39.68 -4.72 27.61
N ARG A 170 -40.33 -3.58 27.41
CA ARG A 170 -39.94 -2.60 26.34
C ARG A 170 -38.50 -2.17 26.49
N MET A 171 -38.06 -1.77 27.67
CA MET A 171 -36.68 -1.33 27.92
C MET A 171 -35.65 -2.44 27.65
N ASN A 172 -36.01 -3.70 27.87
CA ASN A 172 -35.13 -4.82 27.53
C ASN A 172 -35.02 -5.02 26.04
N LEU A 173 -36.15 -4.98 25.31
CA LEU A 173 -36.19 -5.07 23.85
C LEU A 173 -35.43 -3.92 23.17
N GLU A 174 -35.56 -2.70 23.67
CA GLU A 174 -34.81 -1.54 23.20
C GLU A 174 -33.28 -1.72 23.37
N ARG A 175 -32.85 -2.26 24.52
CA ARG A 175 -31.44 -2.57 24.77
C ARG A 175 -30.93 -3.66 23.82
N GLU A 176 -31.72 -4.69 23.60
CA GLU A 176 -31.37 -5.79 22.69
C GLU A 176 -31.26 -5.28 21.24
N ARG A 177 -32.24 -4.50 20.77
CA ARG A 177 -32.21 -3.83 19.48
C ARG A 177 -30.95 -2.96 19.31
N LYS A 178 -30.64 -2.15 20.32
CA LYS A 178 -29.44 -1.31 20.31
C LYS A 178 -28.15 -2.14 20.26
N SER A 179 -28.11 -3.24 20.98
CA SER A 179 -26.97 -4.17 20.92
C SER A 179 -26.77 -4.76 19.52
N LYS A 180 -27.86 -5.19 18.87
CA LYS A 180 -27.81 -5.73 17.50
C LYS A 180 -27.39 -4.67 16.48
N SER A 181 -27.91 -3.45 16.61
CA SER A 181 -27.46 -2.30 15.78
C SER A 181 -25.96 -2.02 15.94
N GLY A 182 -25.45 -2.11 17.18
CA GLY A 182 -24.01 -1.99 17.44
C GLY A 182 -23.17 -3.11 16.79
N GLN A 183 -23.72 -4.32 16.72
CA GLN A 183 -23.05 -5.45 16.05
C GLN A 183 -22.95 -5.22 14.52
N ILE A 184 -23.95 -4.65 13.89
CA ILE A 184 -23.91 -4.27 12.46
C ILE A 184 -22.81 -3.23 12.25
N GLU A 185 -22.75 -2.20 13.09
CA GLU A 185 -21.73 -1.16 12.96
C GLU A 185 -20.32 -1.72 13.13
N GLN A 186 -20.10 -2.55 14.14
CA GLN A 186 -18.82 -3.22 14.33
C GLN A 186 -18.45 -4.12 13.15
N LEU A 187 -19.41 -4.80 12.53
CA LEU A 187 -19.15 -5.63 11.36
C LEU A 187 -18.76 -4.77 10.15
N ARG A 188 -19.45 -3.64 9.95
CA ARG A 188 -19.12 -2.67 8.90
C ARG A 188 -17.74 -2.03 9.11
N GLU A 189 -17.40 -1.65 10.35
CA GLU A 189 -16.07 -1.12 10.69
C GLU A 189 -14.95 -2.15 10.46
N ARG A 190 -15.18 -3.42 10.79
CA ARG A 190 -14.21 -4.48 10.49
C ARG A 190 -13.99 -4.64 8.99
N LEU A 191 -15.05 -4.60 8.18
CA LEU A 191 -14.94 -4.64 6.73
C LEU A 191 -14.14 -3.46 6.17
N LEU A 192 -14.30 -2.28 6.76
CA LEU A 192 -13.51 -1.09 6.39
C LEU A 192 -12.06 -1.19 6.85
N ALA A 193 -11.77 -1.88 7.94
CA ALA A 193 -10.41 -2.08 8.44
C ALA A 193 -9.63 -3.18 7.66
N GLU A 194 -10.29 -4.02 6.88
CA GLU A 194 -9.68 -4.93 5.91
C GLU A 194 -9.17 -4.20 4.65
N TYR A 195 -9.46 -2.89 4.53
CA TYR A 195 -9.06 -1.99 3.44
C TYR A 195 -7.63 -1.49 3.65
#